data_91009858b9e5bc0c76f27a8fced16585
#
_entry.id   91009858b9e5bc0c76f27a8fced16585
#
_cell.length_a   1.000
_cell.length_b   1.000
_cell.length_c   1.000
_cell.angle_alpha   90.00
_cell.angle_beta   90.00
_cell.angle_gamma   90.00
#
_symmetry.space_group_name_H-M   'P 1'
#
loop_
_entity.id
_entity.type
_entity.pdbx_description
1 polymer ?
#
loop_
_entity_poly.entity_id
_entity_poly.type
_entity_poly.pdbx_seq_one_letter_code
_entity_poly.pdbx_strand_id
1 'polypeptide(L)'
;MAYKVPSDEEVAEAIKRALARRGLVNSQRKLAELVRRELKSIDQDYGVTESRVRKLAIDGNLAKISIAARDTRAKTSSSTCPVCTKRMGHIKNLTVYGGSVDLGYRCERCGYWTGVKARRPTRYVFSMKD
;
A
#
# COMPACT_ATOMS: atom_id res chain seq x y z
N MET A 1 24.68 4.28 -18.21
CA MET A 1 23.80 5.15 -17.41
C MET A 1 23.93 4.78 -15.94
N ALA A 2 24.21 5.74 -15.10
CA ALA A 2 24.24 5.50 -13.67
C ALA A 2 22.81 5.49 -13.13
N TYR A 3 22.49 4.48 -12.35
CA TYR A 3 21.21 4.40 -11.63
C TYR A 3 21.42 4.96 -10.23
N LYS A 4 20.63 5.96 -9.86
CA LYS A 4 20.68 6.56 -8.54
C LYS A 4 19.38 6.31 -7.78
N VAL A 5 19.50 6.10 -6.49
CA VAL A 5 18.36 5.88 -5.60
C VAL A 5 18.07 7.19 -4.87
N PRO A 6 16.89 7.80 -5.09
CA PRO A 6 16.52 9.00 -4.36
C PRO A 6 16.26 8.71 -2.89
N SER A 7 16.35 9.73 -2.04
CA SER A 7 16.04 9.60 -0.63
C SER A 7 14.53 9.41 -0.42
N ASP A 8 14.15 8.92 0.75
CA ASP A 8 12.73 8.78 1.10
C ASP A 8 12.01 10.12 1.06
N GLU A 9 12.67 11.20 1.46
CA GLU A 9 12.11 12.55 1.42
C GLU A 9 11.85 13.02 -0.01
N GLU A 10 12.78 12.75 -0.93
CA GLU A 10 12.62 13.09 -2.34
C GLU A 10 11.47 12.31 -2.97
N VAL A 11 11.37 11.03 -2.66
CA VAL A 11 10.27 10.19 -3.17
C VAL A 11 8.93 10.66 -2.58
N ALA A 12 8.89 10.98 -1.29
CA ALA A 12 7.68 11.47 -0.64
C ALA A 12 7.18 12.77 -1.28
N GLU A 13 8.06 13.72 -1.55
CA GLU A 13 7.72 14.96 -2.23
C GLU A 13 7.19 14.71 -3.65
N ALA A 14 7.82 13.78 -4.37
CA ALA A 14 7.39 13.40 -5.71
C ALA A 14 5.99 12.79 -5.70
N ILE A 15 5.69 11.95 -4.71
CA ILE A 15 4.36 11.36 -4.53
C ILE A 15 3.31 12.45 -4.29
N LYS A 16 3.60 13.39 -3.40
CA LYS A 16 2.69 14.50 -3.11
C LYS A 16 2.39 15.34 -4.36
N ARG A 17 3.42 15.65 -5.14
CA ARG A 17 3.26 16.41 -6.39
C ARG A 17 2.43 15.66 -7.42
N ALA A 18 2.70 14.38 -7.60
CA ALA A 18 1.96 13.55 -8.54
C ALA A 18 0.48 13.48 -8.17
N LEU A 19 0.16 13.28 -6.89
CA LEU A 19 -1.22 13.23 -6.40
C LEU A 19 -1.91 14.59 -6.47
N ALA A 20 -1.18 15.68 -6.20
CA ALA A 20 -1.73 17.03 -6.29
C ALA A 20 -2.17 17.38 -7.71
N ARG A 21 -1.43 16.89 -8.71
CA ARG A 21 -1.75 17.12 -10.13
C ARG A 21 -2.92 16.27 -10.62
N ARG A 22 -3.05 15.05 -10.13
CA ARG A 22 -4.05 14.09 -10.61
C ARG A 22 -5.28 13.97 -9.73
N GLY A 23 -5.13 14.21 -8.43
CA GLY A 23 -6.18 14.00 -7.44
C GLY A 23 -6.43 12.54 -7.12
N LEU A 24 -6.50 11.69 -8.14
CA LEU A 24 -6.74 10.26 -7.98
C LEU A 24 -5.91 9.48 -9.01
N VAL A 25 -5.24 8.42 -8.55
CA VAL A 25 -4.47 7.51 -9.38
C VAL A 25 -4.96 6.09 -9.11
N ASN A 26 -5.46 5.43 -10.13
CA ASN A 26 -6.19 4.17 -9.99
C ASN A 26 -5.33 2.90 -10.17
N SER A 27 -4.02 3.03 -10.10
CA SER A 27 -3.12 1.88 -10.10
C SER A 27 -1.76 2.24 -9.51
N GLN A 28 -1.11 1.26 -8.91
CA GLN A 28 0.24 1.39 -8.38
C GLN A 28 1.24 1.68 -9.49
N ARG A 29 1.10 1.01 -10.61
CA ARG A 29 1.96 1.20 -11.78
C ARG A 29 1.89 2.64 -12.29
N LYS A 30 0.69 3.18 -12.39
CA LYS A 30 0.47 4.56 -12.85
C LYS A 30 1.10 5.56 -11.89
N LEU A 31 0.91 5.36 -10.60
CA LEU A 31 1.51 6.23 -9.59
C LEU A 31 3.03 6.21 -9.67
N ALA A 32 3.63 5.03 -9.80
CA ALA A 32 5.08 4.89 -9.93
C ALA A 32 5.62 5.61 -11.18
N GLU A 33 4.90 5.53 -12.30
CA GLU A 33 5.28 6.25 -13.52
C GLU A 33 5.28 7.76 -13.31
N LEU A 34 4.24 8.28 -12.65
CA LEU A 34 4.14 9.71 -12.37
C LEU A 34 5.24 10.18 -11.40
N VAL A 35 5.54 9.38 -10.38
CA VAL A 35 6.59 9.67 -9.42
C VAL A 35 7.96 9.67 -10.11
N ARG A 36 8.21 8.73 -11.00
CA ARG A 36 9.46 8.67 -11.76
C ARG A 36 9.65 9.93 -12.62
N ARG A 37 8.60 10.43 -13.22
CA ARG A 37 8.66 11.69 -13.99
C ARG A 37 9.05 12.87 -13.10
N GLU A 38 8.46 12.96 -11.92
CA GLU A 38 8.80 14.01 -10.95
C GLU A 38 10.25 13.91 -10.50
N LEU A 39 10.73 12.70 -10.21
CA LEU A 39 12.10 12.47 -9.77
C LEU A 39 13.11 12.78 -10.88
N LYS A 40 12.80 12.45 -12.12
CA LYS A 40 13.70 12.72 -13.26
C LYS A 40 13.85 14.20 -13.57
N SER A 41 12.92 15.04 -13.11
CA SER A 41 13.08 16.49 -13.21
C SER A 41 14.17 17.02 -12.26
N ILE A 42 14.51 16.25 -11.21
CA ILE A 42 15.56 16.57 -10.25
C ILE A 42 16.90 15.97 -10.72
N ASP A 43 16.89 14.68 -11.07
CA ASP A 43 18.07 13.96 -11.55
C ASP A 43 17.59 12.87 -12.51
N GLN A 44 18.10 12.89 -13.74
CA GLN A 44 17.70 11.94 -14.79
C GLN A 44 18.02 10.48 -14.44
N ASP A 45 18.97 10.25 -13.54
CA ASP A 45 19.39 8.92 -13.13
C ASP A 45 18.56 8.35 -11.99
N TYR A 46 17.64 9.13 -11.42
CA TYR A 46 16.78 8.66 -10.35
C TYR A 46 15.78 7.62 -10.85
N GLY A 47 15.62 6.56 -10.07
CA GLY A 47 14.63 5.52 -10.30
C GLY A 47 14.00 5.06 -8.99
N VAL A 48 12.81 4.52 -9.06
CA VAL A 48 12.10 4.01 -7.90
C VAL A 48 11.21 2.84 -8.30
N THR A 49 11.08 1.85 -7.42
CA THR A 49 10.21 0.70 -7.64
C THR A 49 8.77 1.00 -7.25
N GLU A 50 7.83 0.28 -7.83
CA GLU A 50 6.41 0.38 -7.48
C GLU A 50 6.16 0.07 -6.00
N SER A 51 6.83 -0.95 -5.48
CA SER A 51 6.77 -1.34 -4.08
C SER A 51 7.18 -0.22 -3.15
N ARG A 52 8.29 0.45 -3.47
CA ARG A 52 8.81 1.53 -2.64
C ARG A 52 7.85 2.72 -2.61
N VAL A 53 7.29 3.07 -3.77
CA VAL A 53 6.29 4.14 -3.87
C VAL A 53 5.07 3.82 -2.99
N ARG A 54 4.55 2.61 -3.11
CA ARG A 54 3.40 2.17 -2.30
C ARG A 54 3.70 2.24 -0.80
N LYS A 55 4.82 1.68 -0.37
CA LYS A 55 5.19 1.64 1.05
C LYS A 55 5.40 3.03 1.62
N LEU A 56 6.05 3.91 0.90
CA LEU A 56 6.27 5.28 1.35
C LEU A 56 4.96 6.09 1.39
N ALA A 57 4.06 5.88 0.42
CA ALA A 57 2.76 6.54 0.44
C ALA A 57 1.95 6.16 1.69
N ILE A 58 2.03 4.88 2.09
CA ILE A 58 1.34 4.37 3.26
C ILE A 58 2.05 4.81 4.56
N ASP A 59 3.35 4.57 4.66
CA ASP A 59 4.14 4.84 5.86
C ASP A 59 4.19 6.33 6.18
N GLY A 60 4.30 7.17 5.17
CA GLY A 60 4.31 8.61 5.32
C GLY A 60 2.93 9.24 5.41
N ASN A 61 1.87 8.42 5.31
CA ASN A 61 0.49 8.90 5.33
C ASN A 61 0.24 9.98 4.27
N LEU A 62 0.81 9.78 3.08
CA LEU A 62 0.81 10.77 1.98
C LEU A 62 -0.44 10.71 1.12
N ALA A 63 -1.16 9.58 1.16
CA ALA A 63 -2.32 9.34 0.31
C ALA A 63 -3.34 8.50 1.05
N LYS A 64 -4.61 8.65 0.66
CA LYS A 64 -5.64 7.69 0.99
C LYS A 64 -5.49 6.52 0.05
N ILE A 65 -5.53 5.31 0.58
CA ILE A 65 -5.38 4.11 -0.23
C ILE A 65 -6.64 3.25 -0.15
N SER A 66 -7.10 2.81 -1.30
CA SER A 66 -8.19 1.84 -1.40
C SER A 66 -7.65 0.58 -2.07
N ILE A 67 -7.90 -0.57 -1.46
CA ILE A 67 -7.33 -1.83 -1.88
C ILE A 67 -8.44 -2.76 -2.33
N ALA A 68 -8.43 -3.13 -3.61
CA ALA A 68 -9.26 -4.21 -4.12
C ALA A 68 -8.49 -5.52 -3.95
N ALA A 69 -9.18 -6.57 -3.55
CA ALA A 69 -8.56 -7.86 -3.32
C ALA A 69 -9.50 -8.98 -3.76
N ARG A 70 -8.93 -10.14 -4.05
CA ARG A 70 -9.65 -11.33 -4.47
C ARG A 70 -9.43 -12.44 -3.43
N ASP A 71 -10.50 -13.16 -3.09
CA ASP A 71 -10.40 -14.32 -2.23
C ASP A 71 -9.65 -15.45 -2.92
N THR A 72 -8.81 -16.16 -2.16
CA THR A 72 -8.10 -17.33 -2.64
C THR A 72 -8.65 -18.58 -1.95
N ARG A 73 -8.23 -19.76 -2.39
CA ARG A 73 -8.59 -21.02 -1.75
C ARG A 73 -7.67 -21.36 -0.57
N ALA A 74 -6.56 -20.66 -0.45
CA ALA A 74 -5.57 -20.89 0.60
C ALA A 74 -6.02 -20.30 1.93
N LYS A 75 -5.66 -20.96 3.03
CA LYS A 75 -5.88 -20.41 4.36
C LYS A 75 -4.88 -19.29 4.61
N THR A 76 -5.30 -18.30 5.39
CA THR A 76 -4.40 -17.24 5.84
C THR A 76 -3.31 -17.85 6.73
N SER A 77 -2.05 -17.73 6.32
CA SER A 77 -0.91 -18.35 7.00
C SER A 77 0.04 -17.34 7.62
N SER A 78 -0.16 -16.04 7.38
CA SER A 78 0.75 -15.01 7.83
C SER A 78 0.00 -13.81 8.39
N SER A 79 0.56 -13.24 9.45
CA SER A 79 0.07 -11.98 10.02
C SER A 79 0.78 -10.75 9.43
N THR A 80 1.65 -10.94 8.44
CA THR A 80 2.32 -9.84 7.76
C THR A 80 1.43 -9.30 6.64
N CYS A 81 1.20 -8.00 6.63
CA CYS A 81 0.39 -7.36 5.60
C CYS A 81 1.10 -7.42 4.24
N PRO A 82 0.47 -7.96 3.19
CA PRO A 82 1.10 -8.03 1.87
C PRO A 82 1.20 -6.67 1.19
N VAL A 83 0.49 -5.66 1.67
CA VAL A 83 0.47 -4.32 1.09
C VAL A 83 1.59 -3.45 1.64
N CYS A 84 1.74 -3.37 2.96
CA CYS A 84 2.70 -2.48 3.61
C CYS A 84 3.78 -3.21 4.42
N THR A 85 3.72 -4.53 4.51
CA THR A 85 4.66 -5.41 5.23
C THR A 85 4.67 -5.26 6.75
N LYS A 86 3.76 -4.50 7.31
CA LYS A 86 3.61 -4.37 8.76
C LYS A 86 2.79 -5.54 9.31
N ARG A 87 2.93 -5.78 10.60
CA ARG A 87 2.19 -6.85 11.26
C ARG A 87 0.72 -6.46 11.40
N MET A 88 -0.17 -7.37 11.02
CA MET A 88 -1.61 -7.16 11.15
C MET A 88 -2.12 -7.60 12.51
N GLY A 89 -3.20 -6.95 12.97
CA GLY A 89 -3.91 -7.36 14.17
C GLY A 89 -4.93 -8.45 13.88
N HIS A 90 -5.15 -9.33 14.84
CA HIS A 90 -6.17 -10.38 14.77
C HIS A 90 -7.57 -9.77 14.87
N ILE A 91 -8.48 -10.25 14.02
CA ILE A 91 -9.90 -9.96 14.14
C ILE A 91 -10.55 -11.16 14.82
N LYS A 92 -11.06 -10.95 16.02
CA LYS A 92 -11.73 -11.98 16.80
C LYS A 92 -13.12 -11.52 17.20
N ASN A 93 -14.04 -12.46 17.29
CA ASN A 93 -15.39 -12.19 17.76
C ASN A 93 -15.77 -13.20 18.86
N LEU A 94 -16.46 -12.72 19.88
CA LEU A 94 -16.92 -13.59 20.97
C LEU A 94 -18.14 -14.41 20.51
N THR A 95 -18.15 -15.67 20.84
CA THR A 95 -19.30 -16.54 20.59
C THR A 95 -20.30 -16.45 21.73
N VAL A 96 -21.54 -16.88 21.46
CA VAL A 96 -22.60 -16.93 22.45
C VAL A 96 -22.24 -17.84 23.65
N TYR A 97 -21.35 -18.78 23.44
CA TYR A 97 -20.94 -19.75 24.47
C TYR A 97 -19.66 -19.36 25.23
N GLY A 98 -19.21 -18.11 25.11
CA GLY A 98 -18.08 -17.60 25.86
C GLY A 98 -16.72 -17.83 25.24
N GLY A 99 -16.63 -18.54 24.11
CA GLY A 99 -15.40 -18.70 23.35
C GLY A 99 -15.18 -17.55 22.38
N SER A 100 -14.04 -17.54 21.69
CA SER A 100 -13.77 -16.59 20.63
C SER A 100 -13.60 -17.31 19.30
N VAL A 101 -14.07 -16.68 18.20
CA VAL A 101 -13.90 -17.17 16.85
C VAL A 101 -12.91 -16.26 16.14
N ASP A 102 -11.92 -16.86 15.46
CA ASP A 102 -10.92 -16.14 14.69
C ASP A 102 -11.50 -15.77 13.33
N LEU A 103 -11.64 -14.47 13.05
CA LEU A 103 -12.21 -13.96 11.81
C LEU A 103 -11.15 -13.54 10.79
N GLY A 104 -9.87 -13.58 11.15
CA GLY A 104 -8.76 -13.22 10.27
C GLY A 104 -7.90 -12.11 10.83
N TYR A 105 -7.40 -11.26 9.92
CA TYR A 105 -6.45 -10.20 10.25
C TYR A 105 -6.81 -8.89 9.56
N ARG A 106 -6.46 -7.80 10.19
CA ARG A 106 -6.64 -6.46 9.63
C ARG A 106 -5.39 -5.62 9.86
N CYS A 107 -4.98 -4.90 8.82
CA CYS A 107 -3.90 -3.92 8.93
C CYS A 107 -4.49 -2.56 9.25
N GLU A 108 -4.14 -2.02 10.42
CA GLU A 108 -4.65 -0.70 10.84
C GLU A 108 -4.03 0.44 10.04
N ARG A 109 -2.87 0.20 9.45
CA ARG A 109 -2.14 1.23 8.72
C ARG A 109 -2.70 1.47 7.32
N CYS A 110 -2.91 0.42 6.53
CA CYS A 110 -3.37 0.57 5.14
C CYS A 110 -4.81 0.13 4.90
N GLY A 111 -5.45 -0.48 5.89
CA GLY A 111 -6.83 -0.92 5.77
C GLY A 111 -7.02 -2.28 5.10
N TYR A 112 -5.94 -2.95 4.70
CA TYR A 112 -6.03 -4.31 4.16
C TYR A 112 -6.56 -5.26 5.24
N TRP A 113 -7.43 -6.18 4.81
CA TRP A 113 -7.92 -7.23 5.70
C TRP A 113 -7.98 -8.56 4.95
N THR A 114 -7.90 -9.63 5.71
CA THR A 114 -8.04 -10.98 5.18
C THR A 114 -8.85 -11.81 6.16
N GLY A 115 -9.69 -12.71 5.65
CA GLY A 115 -10.47 -13.62 6.46
C GLY A 115 -9.71 -14.90 6.77
N VAL A 116 -10.44 -15.97 7.05
CA VAL A 116 -9.86 -17.30 7.25
C VAL A 116 -9.15 -17.76 5.97
N LYS A 117 -9.74 -17.47 4.82
CA LYS A 117 -9.07 -17.65 3.52
C LYS A 117 -8.28 -16.39 3.18
N ALA A 118 -7.07 -16.57 2.68
CA ALA A 118 -6.20 -15.46 2.31
C ALA A 118 -6.79 -14.67 1.15
N ARG A 119 -6.75 -13.33 1.26
CA ARG A 119 -7.14 -12.42 0.19
C ARG A 119 -5.88 -11.90 -0.49
N ARG A 120 -5.90 -11.87 -1.81
CA ARG A 120 -4.78 -11.40 -2.61
C ARG A 120 -5.09 -9.99 -3.13
N PRO A 121 -4.26 -8.97 -2.82
CA PRO A 121 -4.44 -7.64 -3.39
C PRO A 121 -4.34 -7.68 -4.92
N THR A 122 -5.29 -7.04 -5.60
CA THR A 122 -5.32 -7.00 -7.07
C THR A 122 -5.20 -5.61 -7.63
N ARG A 123 -5.60 -4.59 -6.88
CA ARG A 123 -5.57 -3.21 -7.34
C ARG A 123 -5.44 -2.25 -6.16
N TYR A 124 -4.65 -1.21 -6.38
CA TYR A 124 -4.51 -0.12 -5.43
C TYR A 124 -4.99 1.17 -6.07
N VAL A 125 -5.79 1.95 -5.35
CA VAL A 125 -6.22 3.28 -5.77
C VAL A 125 -5.69 4.26 -4.74
N PHE A 126 -4.97 5.27 -5.22
CA PHE A 126 -4.37 6.31 -4.40
C PHE A 126 -5.10 7.62 -4.66
N SER A 127 -5.46 8.34 -3.61
CA SER A 127 -6.06 9.64 -3.74
C SER A 127 -5.37 10.65 -2.83
N MET A 128 -5.48 11.93 -3.21
CA MET A 128 -4.89 12.99 -2.42
C MET A 128 -5.54 13.04 -1.05
N LYS A 129 -4.72 13.22 -0.03
CA LYS A 129 -5.18 13.31 1.34
C LYS A 129 -5.60 14.75 1.64
N ASP A 130 -6.74 14.88 2.28
CA ASP A 130 -7.26 16.19 2.70
C ASP A 130 -6.47 16.75 3.88
#